data_e45f816ae564aec20943df1e8fa755f2
#
_entry.id   e45f816ae564aec20943df1e8fa755f2
#
_cell.length_a   1.000
_cell.length_b   1.000
_cell.length_c   1.000
_cell.angle_alpha   90.00
_cell.angle_beta   90.00
_cell.angle_gamma   90.00
#
_symmetry.space_group_name_H-M   'P 1'
#
loop_
_entity.id
_entity.type
_entity.pdbx_description
1 polymer ?
#
loop_
_entity_poly.entity_id
_entity_poly.type
_entity_poly.pdbx_seq_one_letter_code
_entity_poly.pdbx_strand_id
1 'polypeptide(L)'
;MTTDIPDFVTPTFNPDNLGEDYSQHVIELGQDPDGEGSVHAVLVRYCPDSSASDFQKRPAVLWIHGMSDYFFQKHVAERYHAEGYAFYAIDLRKCGRAHQPGQTWHGCSDLTNYFEDLNRALAVLDHAGHTTVTVNAHSTGGLIAVLWLDWLRSTGGHCPQAPIISVTAAVLNSPWLTLHVSRAKAPVYSLVTRVMSRIRPNSLIPMQSAGGYGKSISADHQGRWEYNRTFKPLAGHDKNWRWLNAIIVGQQRVSRGIDTGVPTLVLHSDNYLLGSDYTPELSRVDSVLNTEQIADATAHLGPQARNVAIPGALHDVYLSAPEALDRAFNETFQFLATVNPGDSSK
;
A
#
# COMPACT_ATOMS: atom_id res chain seq x y z
N MET A 1 19.95 17.66 10.17
CA MET A 1 19.61 18.50 9.01
C MET A 1 18.11 18.66 9.06
N THR A 2 17.62 19.86 9.35
CA THR A 2 16.20 20.20 9.21
C THR A 2 15.88 20.12 7.71
N THR A 3 15.18 19.10 7.27
CA THR A 3 14.59 19.07 5.92
C THR A 3 13.64 20.24 5.86
N ASP A 4 13.83 21.17 4.93
CA ASP A 4 12.85 22.20 4.60
C ASP A 4 11.61 21.50 4.02
N ILE A 5 10.72 21.06 4.92
CA ILE A 5 9.44 20.48 4.54
C ILE A 5 8.55 21.66 4.14
N PRO A 6 8.01 21.68 2.91
CA PRO A 6 7.15 22.77 2.46
C PRO A 6 5.95 22.96 3.39
N ASP A 7 5.53 24.20 3.60
CA ASP A 7 4.31 24.51 4.32
C ASP A 7 3.09 23.84 3.66
N PHE A 8 2.08 23.52 4.47
CA PHE A 8 0.84 22.97 3.96
C PHE A 8 0.14 23.96 3.05
N VAL A 9 -0.10 23.58 1.80
CA VAL A 9 -0.83 24.36 0.80
C VAL A 9 -2.24 23.80 0.67
N THR A 10 -3.24 24.69 0.54
CA THR A 10 -4.63 24.28 0.27
C THR A 10 -4.70 23.34 -0.93
N PRO A 11 -5.24 22.11 -0.77
CA PRO A 11 -5.23 21.13 -1.82
C PRO A 11 -6.04 21.54 -3.05
N THR A 12 -5.43 21.48 -4.22
CA THR A 12 -6.10 21.66 -5.51
C THR A 12 -6.09 20.33 -6.26
N PHE A 13 -7.27 19.83 -6.59
CA PHE A 13 -7.43 18.59 -7.35
C PHE A 13 -7.62 18.90 -8.83
N ASN A 14 -6.74 18.34 -9.67
CA ASN A 14 -6.79 18.41 -11.13
C ASN A 14 -7.31 17.10 -11.71
N PRO A 15 -7.85 17.05 -12.94
CA PRO A 15 -8.29 15.81 -13.57
C PRO A 15 -7.20 14.74 -13.58
N ASP A 16 -7.58 13.47 -13.37
CA ASP A 16 -6.68 12.32 -13.47
C ASP A 16 -6.99 11.48 -14.72
N ASN A 17 -5.99 10.72 -15.19
CA ASN A 17 -6.11 9.87 -16.37
C ASN A 17 -7.04 8.67 -16.21
N LEU A 18 -7.53 8.38 -14.99
CA LEU A 18 -8.46 7.28 -14.72
C LEU A 18 -9.89 7.56 -15.21
N GLY A 19 -10.24 8.81 -15.48
CA GLY A 19 -11.56 9.20 -15.99
C GLY A 19 -12.13 10.46 -15.34
N GLU A 20 -13.33 10.86 -15.77
CA GLU A 20 -13.95 12.14 -15.37
C GLU A 20 -14.22 12.25 -13.85
N ASP A 21 -14.51 11.12 -13.20
CA ASP A 21 -14.78 11.08 -11.77
C ASP A 21 -13.51 11.07 -10.90
N TYR A 22 -12.33 11.03 -11.55
CA TYR A 22 -11.05 10.98 -10.87
C TYR A 22 -10.30 12.29 -10.96
N SER A 23 -9.75 12.69 -9.84
CA SER A 23 -8.89 13.88 -9.74
C SER A 23 -7.68 13.59 -8.88
N GLN A 24 -6.59 14.34 -9.09
CA GLN A 24 -5.33 14.15 -8.39
C GLN A 24 -4.81 15.45 -7.80
N HIS A 25 -4.13 15.35 -6.66
CA HIS A 25 -3.42 16.42 -6.00
C HIS A 25 -1.95 16.02 -5.79
N VAL A 26 -1.03 16.91 -6.17
CA VAL A 26 0.41 16.71 -5.95
C VAL A 26 0.76 17.20 -4.56
N ILE A 27 1.35 16.35 -3.74
CA ILE A 27 1.81 16.62 -2.38
C ILE A 27 3.33 16.79 -2.41
N GLU A 28 3.79 18.02 -2.31
CA GLU A 28 5.23 18.32 -2.27
C GLU A 28 5.86 17.82 -0.96
N LEU A 29 6.97 17.11 -1.07
CA LEU A 29 7.67 16.48 0.07
C LEU A 29 9.10 17.02 0.28
N GLY A 30 9.51 18.01 -0.53
CA GLY A 30 10.84 18.61 -0.44
C GLY A 30 11.93 17.76 -1.09
N GLN A 31 13.13 17.77 -0.51
CA GLN A 31 14.26 17.04 -1.06
C GLN A 31 14.25 15.57 -0.64
N ASP A 32 14.58 14.69 -1.60
CA ASP A 32 14.72 13.27 -1.31
C ASP A 32 15.83 13.00 -0.29
N PRO A 33 15.54 12.32 0.83
CA PRO A 33 16.59 11.92 1.78
C PRO A 33 17.69 11.06 1.17
N ASP A 34 17.41 10.38 0.07
CA ASP A 34 18.35 9.54 -0.67
C ASP A 34 19.14 10.30 -1.75
N GLY A 35 18.88 11.60 -1.93
CA GLY A 35 19.65 12.50 -2.80
C GLY A 35 19.27 12.45 -4.28
N GLU A 36 18.06 12.01 -4.61
CA GLU A 36 17.56 11.95 -6.00
C GLU A 36 16.70 13.18 -6.40
N GLY A 37 17.00 14.35 -5.80
CA GLY A 37 16.33 15.62 -6.10
C GLY A 37 15.07 15.85 -5.30
N SER A 38 14.18 16.71 -5.79
CA SER A 38 12.87 16.92 -5.14
C SER A 38 11.95 15.72 -5.35
N VAL A 39 11.13 15.45 -4.32
CA VAL A 39 10.14 14.37 -4.34
C VAL A 39 8.77 14.90 -4.01
N HIS A 40 7.77 14.23 -4.55
CA HIS A 40 6.37 14.45 -4.22
C HIS A 40 5.63 13.10 -4.15
N ALA A 41 4.47 13.08 -3.54
CA ALA A 41 3.47 12.04 -3.65
C ALA A 41 2.29 12.54 -4.49
N VAL A 42 1.45 11.65 -5.00
CA VAL A 42 0.24 12.03 -5.71
C VAL A 42 -0.96 11.37 -5.05
N LEU A 43 -1.89 12.20 -4.57
CA LEU A 43 -3.14 11.74 -3.98
C LEU A 43 -4.24 11.76 -5.04
N VAL A 44 -4.75 10.60 -5.39
CA VAL A 44 -5.89 10.43 -6.30
C VAL A 44 -7.17 10.38 -5.48
N ARG A 45 -8.22 11.06 -5.95
CA ARG A 45 -9.56 11.07 -5.35
C ARG A 45 -10.58 10.56 -6.38
N TYR A 46 -11.43 9.66 -5.97
CA TYR A 46 -12.64 9.27 -6.70
C TYR A 46 -13.85 10.00 -6.14
N CYS A 47 -14.49 10.82 -6.94
CA CYS A 47 -15.66 11.61 -6.57
C CYS A 47 -16.58 11.79 -7.78
N PRO A 48 -17.46 10.80 -8.06
CA PRO A 48 -18.32 10.79 -9.25
C PRO A 48 -19.35 11.90 -9.25
N ASP A 49 -19.71 12.39 -8.09
CA ASP A 49 -20.58 13.55 -7.93
C ASP A 49 -19.84 14.62 -7.09
N SER A 50 -18.97 15.39 -7.77
CA SER A 50 -18.15 16.43 -7.13
C SER A 50 -18.97 17.55 -6.51
N SER A 51 -20.27 17.66 -6.83
CA SER A 51 -21.22 18.59 -6.22
C SER A 51 -21.92 18.02 -4.99
N ALA A 52 -21.74 16.72 -4.69
CA ALA A 52 -22.38 16.08 -3.55
C ALA A 52 -21.91 16.70 -2.22
N SER A 53 -22.80 17.36 -1.54
CA SER A 53 -22.52 18.03 -0.25
C SER A 53 -22.22 17.06 0.90
N ASP A 54 -22.43 15.76 0.69
CA ASP A 54 -22.20 14.70 1.68
C ASP A 54 -20.82 14.03 1.57
N PHE A 55 -20.10 14.19 0.43
CA PHE A 55 -18.79 13.57 0.22
C PHE A 55 -17.80 13.84 1.35
N GLN A 56 -17.71 15.08 1.79
CA GLN A 56 -16.82 15.51 2.88
C GLN A 56 -17.21 14.94 4.26
N LYS A 57 -18.47 14.54 4.41
CA LYS A 57 -18.99 13.95 5.67
C LYS A 57 -18.79 12.46 5.76
N ARG A 58 -18.47 11.80 4.64
CA ARG A 58 -18.24 10.35 4.59
C ARG A 58 -16.93 9.99 5.30
N PRO A 59 -16.86 8.82 5.97
CA PRO A 59 -15.59 8.29 6.41
C PRO A 59 -14.68 8.11 5.19
N ALA A 60 -13.42 8.52 5.31
CA ALA A 60 -12.47 8.40 4.21
C ALA A 60 -11.84 7.01 4.15
N VAL A 61 -11.38 6.61 2.97
CA VAL A 61 -10.46 5.49 2.76
C VAL A 61 -9.19 6.03 2.13
N LEU A 62 -8.04 5.64 2.66
CA LEU A 62 -6.73 5.88 2.08
C LEU A 62 -6.16 4.55 1.58
N TRP A 63 -6.12 4.37 0.25
CA TRP A 63 -5.48 3.24 -0.39
C TRP A 63 -3.99 3.47 -0.56
N ILE A 64 -3.16 2.47 -0.19
CA ILE A 64 -1.71 2.49 -0.31
C ILE A 64 -1.26 1.30 -1.17
N HIS A 65 -0.65 1.59 -2.31
CA HIS A 65 -0.20 0.57 -3.26
C HIS A 65 1.04 -0.21 -2.80
N GLY A 66 1.33 -1.32 -3.48
CA GLY A 66 2.51 -2.16 -3.28
C GLY A 66 3.75 -1.67 -4.03
N MET A 67 4.79 -2.52 -4.07
CA MET A 67 5.99 -2.29 -4.84
C MET A 67 5.75 -2.55 -6.33
N SER A 68 6.39 -1.75 -7.19
CA SER A 68 6.18 -1.79 -8.65
C SER A 68 4.71 -1.64 -9.01
N ASP A 69 4.03 -0.76 -8.30
CA ASP A 69 2.59 -0.57 -8.34
C ASP A 69 2.23 0.91 -8.25
N TYR A 70 0.96 1.22 -8.45
CA TYR A 70 0.32 2.52 -8.33
C TYR A 70 -1.19 2.30 -8.25
N PHE A 71 -1.98 3.32 -7.97
CA PHE A 71 -3.43 3.14 -7.97
C PHE A 71 -4.03 3.14 -9.39
N PHE A 72 -4.69 2.04 -9.76
CA PHE A 72 -5.46 1.86 -11.01
C PHE A 72 -6.76 1.06 -10.82
N GLN A 73 -7.00 0.53 -9.65
CA GLN A 73 -8.09 -0.38 -9.30
C GLN A 73 -9.43 0.39 -9.18
N LYS A 74 -9.94 0.91 -10.30
CA LYS A 74 -11.17 1.74 -10.36
C LYS A 74 -12.34 1.09 -9.64
N HIS A 75 -12.58 -0.20 -9.88
CA HIS A 75 -13.65 -0.97 -9.27
C HIS A 75 -13.57 -1.01 -7.72
N VAL A 76 -12.37 -0.86 -7.15
CA VAL A 76 -12.20 -0.76 -5.68
C VAL A 76 -12.72 0.59 -5.20
N ALA A 77 -12.34 1.68 -5.86
CA ALA A 77 -12.83 3.01 -5.53
C ALA A 77 -14.36 3.11 -5.65
N GLU A 78 -14.89 2.58 -6.75
CA GLU A 78 -16.33 2.52 -7.04
C GLU A 78 -17.09 1.72 -5.96
N ARG A 79 -16.54 0.57 -5.54
CA ARG A 79 -17.14 -0.25 -4.49
C ARG A 79 -17.12 0.43 -3.13
N TYR A 80 -16.00 1.02 -2.70
CA TYR A 80 -15.96 1.78 -1.45
C TYR A 80 -16.92 2.98 -1.46
N HIS A 81 -17.03 3.67 -2.60
CA HIS A 81 -17.96 4.78 -2.75
C HIS A 81 -19.42 4.33 -2.63
N ALA A 82 -19.76 3.20 -3.26
CA ALA A 82 -21.10 2.61 -3.16
C ALA A 82 -21.47 2.20 -1.72
N GLU A 83 -20.49 1.85 -0.91
CA GLU A 83 -20.66 1.53 0.52
C GLU A 83 -20.59 2.79 1.42
N GLY A 84 -20.60 3.99 0.84
CA GLY A 84 -20.71 5.25 1.59
C GLY A 84 -19.38 5.89 2.00
N TYR A 85 -18.25 5.41 1.51
CA TYR A 85 -16.93 5.97 1.81
C TYR A 85 -16.50 7.03 0.81
N ALA A 86 -15.70 8.00 1.25
CA ALA A 86 -14.93 8.91 0.39
C ALA A 86 -13.58 8.25 0.07
N PHE A 87 -13.35 7.91 -1.19
CA PHE A 87 -12.18 7.13 -1.59
C PHE A 87 -11.02 8.01 -2.07
N TYR A 88 -9.85 7.76 -1.47
CA TYR A 88 -8.58 8.33 -1.86
C TYR A 88 -7.53 7.22 -2.00
N ALA A 89 -6.59 7.42 -2.92
CA ALA A 89 -5.42 6.55 -3.09
C ALA A 89 -4.15 7.39 -3.22
N ILE A 90 -3.06 6.93 -2.62
CA ILE A 90 -1.78 7.61 -2.72
C ILE A 90 -0.81 6.81 -3.61
N ASP A 91 -0.25 7.48 -4.64
CA ASP A 91 0.98 7.05 -5.27
C ASP A 91 2.14 7.65 -4.46
N LEU A 92 2.87 6.80 -3.75
CA LEU A 92 3.98 7.19 -2.87
C LEU A 92 5.14 7.80 -3.66
N ARG A 93 6.03 8.55 -2.99
CA ARG A 93 7.22 9.13 -3.63
C ARG A 93 7.95 8.14 -4.51
N LYS A 94 8.38 8.57 -5.69
CA LYS A 94 9.09 7.78 -6.71
C LYS A 94 8.31 6.56 -7.23
N CYS A 95 6.99 6.57 -7.11
CA CYS A 95 6.10 5.50 -7.56
C CYS A 95 5.00 6.05 -8.47
N GLY A 96 4.52 5.26 -9.43
CA GLY A 96 3.38 5.62 -10.27
C GLY A 96 3.46 7.02 -10.84
N ARG A 97 2.43 7.85 -10.57
CA ARG A 97 2.34 9.27 -11.00
C ARG A 97 3.39 10.16 -10.34
N ALA A 98 3.89 9.76 -9.17
CA ALA A 98 4.85 10.54 -8.39
C ALA A 98 6.31 10.33 -8.82
N HIS A 99 6.59 9.39 -9.73
CA HIS A 99 7.94 9.16 -10.24
C HIS A 99 8.36 10.27 -11.22
N GLN A 100 9.57 10.80 -11.02
CA GLN A 100 10.16 11.81 -11.89
C GLN A 100 11.36 11.23 -12.70
N PRO A 101 11.63 11.78 -13.88
CA PRO A 101 12.80 11.38 -14.68
C PRO A 101 14.12 11.48 -13.88
N GLY A 102 14.92 10.43 -13.93
CA GLY A 102 16.20 10.36 -13.21
C GLY A 102 16.13 9.78 -11.81
N GLN A 103 14.94 9.58 -11.28
CA GLN A 103 14.76 8.89 -9.99
C GLN A 103 14.78 7.37 -10.16
N THR A 104 15.23 6.66 -9.13
CA THR A 104 15.12 5.21 -9.02
C THR A 104 13.68 4.82 -8.63
N TRP A 105 13.01 4.01 -9.45
CA TRP A 105 11.69 3.49 -9.12
C TRP A 105 11.67 2.83 -7.74
N HIS A 106 10.75 3.27 -6.87
CA HIS A 106 10.62 2.78 -5.48
C HIS A 106 11.89 2.95 -4.63
N GLY A 107 12.85 3.76 -5.09
CA GLY A 107 14.12 3.98 -4.39
C GLY A 107 13.90 4.56 -3.00
N CYS A 108 14.25 3.79 -1.97
CA CYS A 108 14.09 4.18 -0.57
C CYS A 108 15.11 3.45 0.30
N SER A 109 15.84 4.18 1.14
CA SER A 109 16.81 3.60 2.07
C SER A 109 16.24 3.29 3.45
N ASP A 110 15.10 3.92 3.80
CA ASP A 110 14.40 3.76 5.07
C ASP A 110 12.90 3.89 4.84
N LEU A 111 12.11 2.87 5.23
CA LEU A 111 10.66 2.90 5.04
C LEU A 111 9.97 4.02 5.83
N THR A 112 10.62 4.58 6.85
CA THR A 112 10.08 5.73 7.59
C THR A 112 9.99 7.00 6.74
N ASN A 113 10.71 7.08 5.62
CA ASN A 113 10.58 8.18 4.66
C ASN A 113 9.16 8.30 4.09
N TYR A 114 8.45 7.17 3.95
CA TYR A 114 7.06 7.16 3.49
C TYR A 114 6.05 7.66 4.54
N PHE A 115 6.46 7.80 5.82
CA PHE A 115 5.56 8.31 6.85
C PHE A 115 5.16 9.76 6.58
N GLU A 116 6.07 10.55 6.00
CA GLU A 116 5.75 11.92 5.58
C GLU A 116 4.70 11.93 4.46
N ASP A 117 4.79 11.03 3.47
CA ASP A 117 3.79 10.90 2.41
C ASP A 117 2.40 10.65 3.01
N LEU A 118 2.32 9.71 3.96
CA LEU A 118 1.06 9.33 4.59
C LEU A 118 0.51 10.42 5.53
N ASN A 119 1.38 11.07 6.31
CA ASN A 119 0.98 12.18 7.18
C ASN A 119 0.44 13.36 6.38
N ARG A 120 1.08 13.70 5.24
CA ARG A 120 0.61 14.75 4.35
C ARG A 120 -0.71 14.37 3.66
N ALA A 121 -0.88 13.11 3.26
CA ALA A 121 -2.15 12.63 2.75
C ALA A 121 -3.26 12.79 3.79
N LEU A 122 -3.03 12.40 5.06
CA LEU A 122 -4.00 12.63 6.13
C LEU A 122 -4.33 14.11 6.32
N ALA A 123 -3.33 15.00 6.24
CA ALA A 123 -3.57 16.44 6.35
C ALA A 123 -4.46 16.97 5.21
N VAL A 124 -4.34 16.42 4.00
CA VAL A 124 -5.23 16.74 2.88
C VAL A 124 -6.66 16.27 3.16
N LEU A 125 -6.83 15.05 3.69
CA LEU A 125 -8.15 14.51 4.04
C LEU A 125 -8.81 15.31 5.17
N ASP A 126 -8.05 15.65 6.21
CA ASP A 126 -8.50 16.50 7.32
C ASP A 126 -8.96 17.88 6.83
N HIS A 127 -8.15 18.53 5.98
CA HIS A 127 -8.50 19.80 5.36
C HIS A 127 -9.75 19.69 4.47
N ALA A 128 -9.99 18.55 3.84
CA ALA A 128 -11.20 18.28 3.07
C ALA A 128 -12.44 18.08 3.97
N GLY A 129 -12.29 18.02 5.29
CA GLY A 129 -13.37 17.92 6.27
C GLY A 129 -13.68 16.49 6.75
N HIS A 130 -12.89 15.49 6.36
CA HIS A 130 -13.04 14.13 6.86
C HIS A 130 -12.54 14.04 8.31
N THR A 131 -13.27 13.32 9.16
CA THR A 131 -12.92 13.15 10.59
C THR A 131 -12.32 11.77 10.88
N THR A 132 -12.61 10.79 10.02
CA THR A 132 -12.14 9.41 10.17
C THR A 132 -11.62 8.85 8.85
N VAL A 133 -10.62 7.97 8.95
CA VAL A 133 -10.05 7.29 7.79
C VAL A 133 -9.80 5.81 8.08
N THR A 134 -10.16 4.98 7.11
CA THR A 134 -9.74 3.57 7.03
C THR A 134 -8.52 3.49 6.11
N VAL A 135 -7.46 2.84 6.54
CA VAL A 135 -6.30 2.54 5.69
C VAL A 135 -6.52 1.22 4.98
N ASN A 136 -6.41 1.18 3.64
CA ASN A 136 -6.35 -0.05 2.87
C ASN A 136 -4.99 -0.12 2.16
N ALA A 137 -4.19 -1.14 2.47
CA ALA A 137 -2.81 -1.17 2.01
C ALA A 137 -2.41 -2.52 1.41
N HIS A 138 -1.80 -2.49 0.22
CA HIS A 138 -1.42 -3.68 -0.52
C HIS A 138 0.08 -4.00 -0.40
N SER A 139 0.42 -5.28 -0.17
CA SER A 139 1.77 -5.83 -0.30
C SER A 139 2.83 -5.03 0.51
N THR A 140 3.83 -4.43 -0.13
CA THR A 140 4.83 -3.55 0.52
C THR A 140 4.17 -2.33 1.17
N GLY A 141 3.10 -1.78 0.57
CA GLY A 141 2.28 -0.74 1.21
C GLY A 141 1.70 -1.19 2.54
N GLY A 142 1.33 -2.48 2.66
CA GLY A 142 0.90 -3.08 3.92
C GLY A 142 1.99 -3.08 4.98
N LEU A 143 3.25 -3.38 4.61
CA LEU A 143 4.38 -3.26 5.53
C LEU A 143 4.60 -1.81 5.97
N ILE A 144 4.58 -0.85 5.03
CA ILE A 144 4.70 0.58 5.33
C ILE A 144 3.58 1.02 6.27
N ALA A 145 2.34 0.64 5.98
CA ALA A 145 1.16 1.02 6.77
C ALA A 145 1.24 0.52 8.22
N VAL A 146 1.61 -0.74 8.46
CA VAL A 146 1.69 -1.26 9.85
C VAL A 146 2.82 -0.61 10.65
N LEU A 147 3.95 -0.31 10.03
CA LEU A 147 5.05 0.42 10.67
C LEU A 147 4.66 1.86 11.00
N TRP A 148 3.95 2.51 10.09
CA TRP A 148 3.46 3.86 10.29
C TRP A 148 2.38 3.94 11.37
N LEU A 149 1.44 2.99 11.42
CA LEU A 149 0.40 2.91 12.45
C LEU A 149 1.01 2.69 13.84
N ASP A 150 1.99 1.77 13.98
CA ASP A 150 2.72 1.57 15.23
C ASP A 150 3.47 2.84 15.66
N TRP A 151 4.03 3.57 14.71
CA TRP A 151 4.69 4.86 14.97
C TRP A 151 3.67 5.91 15.42
N LEU A 152 2.52 6.06 14.74
CA LEU A 152 1.45 6.99 15.14
C LEU A 152 0.98 6.70 16.57
N ARG A 153 0.72 5.43 16.89
CA ARG A 153 0.33 5.01 18.23
C ARG A 153 1.41 5.34 19.27
N SER A 154 2.66 5.02 18.99
CA SER A 154 3.78 5.20 19.93
C SER A 154 4.14 6.67 20.19
N THR A 155 3.88 7.54 19.23
CA THR A 155 4.11 8.99 19.34
C THR A 155 2.89 9.76 19.84
N GLY A 156 1.76 9.06 20.12
CA GLY A 156 0.51 9.67 20.54
C GLY A 156 -0.12 10.56 19.45
N GLY A 157 0.20 10.30 18.18
CA GLY A 157 -0.22 11.14 17.07
C GLY A 157 0.44 12.52 17.07
N HIS A 158 1.43 12.75 17.94
CA HIS A 158 2.15 14.02 18.05
C HIS A 158 3.19 14.17 16.92
N CYS A 159 2.70 14.30 15.69
CA CYS A 159 3.41 15.06 14.68
C CYS A 159 3.08 16.54 14.95
N PRO A 160 4.00 17.50 14.93
CA PRO A 160 3.69 18.94 15.10
C PRO A 160 2.68 19.49 14.07
N GLN A 161 2.36 18.68 13.07
CA GLN A 161 1.38 18.92 12.01
C GLN A 161 0.32 17.80 11.96
N ALA A 162 0.11 17.05 13.07
CA ALA A 162 -0.82 15.93 13.09
C ALA A 162 -2.23 16.43 12.77
N PRO A 163 -2.86 15.89 11.71
CA PRO A 163 -4.25 16.17 11.42
C PRO A 163 -5.14 15.67 12.58
N ILE A 164 -6.29 16.29 12.75
CA ILE A 164 -7.30 15.88 13.74
C ILE A 164 -7.97 14.56 13.31
N ILE A 165 -7.86 14.20 12.04
CA ILE A 165 -8.44 12.98 11.47
C ILE A 165 -7.90 11.73 12.17
N SER A 166 -8.81 10.85 12.56
CA SER A 166 -8.47 9.61 13.25
C SER A 166 -8.43 8.41 12.30
N VAL A 167 -7.36 7.61 12.35
CA VAL A 167 -7.36 6.29 11.71
C VAL A 167 -8.20 5.35 12.57
N THR A 168 -9.27 4.79 12.00
CA THR A 168 -10.24 3.95 12.74
C THR A 168 -10.10 2.46 12.46
N ALA A 169 -9.53 2.09 11.31
CA ALA A 169 -9.33 0.70 10.92
C ALA A 169 -8.21 0.56 9.89
N ALA A 170 -7.66 -0.64 9.77
CA ALA A 170 -6.76 -1.02 8.69
C ALA A 170 -7.23 -2.31 8.00
N VAL A 171 -7.21 -2.32 6.66
CA VAL A 171 -7.40 -3.49 5.80
C VAL A 171 -6.10 -3.71 5.05
N LEU A 172 -5.46 -4.83 5.26
CA LEU A 172 -4.18 -5.17 4.65
C LEU A 172 -4.38 -6.27 3.61
N ASN A 173 -4.12 -5.96 2.37
CA ASN A 173 -4.26 -6.83 1.22
C ASN A 173 -2.91 -7.48 0.91
N SER A 174 -2.77 -8.77 1.26
CA SER A 174 -1.54 -9.56 1.09
C SER A 174 -0.27 -8.81 1.54
N PRO A 175 -0.20 -8.32 2.78
CA PRO A 175 0.90 -7.47 3.23
C PRO A 175 2.23 -8.25 3.28
N TRP A 176 3.32 -7.65 2.80
CA TRP A 176 4.64 -8.29 2.80
C TRP A 176 5.38 -8.14 4.14
N LEU A 177 4.91 -8.85 5.15
CA LEU A 177 5.36 -8.69 6.54
C LEU A 177 6.62 -9.50 6.89
N THR A 178 7.01 -10.48 6.06
CA THR A 178 8.13 -11.38 6.34
C THR A 178 8.96 -11.66 5.10
N LEU A 179 10.24 -12.00 5.31
CA LEU A 179 11.13 -12.50 4.25
C LEU A 179 10.77 -13.94 3.88
N HIS A 180 10.71 -14.22 2.56
CA HIS A 180 10.49 -15.57 2.02
C HIS A 180 11.78 -16.42 2.02
N VAL A 181 12.48 -16.43 3.13
CA VAL A 181 13.64 -17.29 3.36
C VAL A 181 13.42 -18.12 4.61
N SER A 182 13.98 -19.33 4.64
CA SER A 182 13.89 -20.15 5.84
C SER A 182 14.46 -19.43 7.06
N ARG A 183 13.88 -19.63 8.24
CA ARG A 183 14.33 -19.02 9.50
C ARG A 183 15.84 -19.21 9.73
N ALA A 184 16.41 -20.35 9.32
CA ALA A 184 17.83 -20.63 9.43
C ALA A 184 18.71 -19.74 8.52
N LYS A 185 18.23 -19.35 7.35
CA LYS A 185 18.97 -18.53 6.38
C LYS A 185 18.75 -17.03 6.58
N ALA A 186 17.67 -16.62 7.24
CA ALA A 186 17.32 -15.22 7.42
C ALA A 186 18.43 -14.34 8.03
N PRO A 187 19.19 -14.76 9.07
CA PRO A 187 20.27 -13.96 9.62
C PRO A 187 21.40 -13.70 8.63
N VAL A 188 21.80 -14.73 7.87
CA VAL A 188 22.87 -14.62 6.86
C VAL A 188 22.41 -13.71 5.73
N TYR A 189 21.19 -13.89 5.24
CA TYR A 189 20.62 -13.05 4.20
C TYR A 189 20.55 -11.58 4.63
N SER A 190 20.09 -11.32 5.86
CA SER A 190 20.05 -9.96 6.43
C SER A 190 21.43 -9.33 6.56
N LEU A 191 22.44 -10.11 6.99
CA LEU A 191 23.82 -9.62 7.10
C LEU A 191 24.38 -9.27 5.71
N VAL A 192 24.25 -10.16 4.73
CA VAL A 192 24.70 -9.92 3.36
C VAL A 192 24.05 -8.68 2.78
N THR A 193 22.73 -8.57 2.91
CA THR A 193 21.98 -7.41 2.40
C THR A 193 22.44 -6.11 3.08
N ARG A 194 22.66 -6.13 4.40
CA ARG A 194 23.16 -4.98 5.16
C ARG A 194 24.55 -4.55 4.70
N VAL A 195 25.44 -5.48 4.44
CA VAL A 195 26.79 -5.20 3.94
C VAL A 195 26.73 -4.63 2.52
N MET A 196 25.97 -5.28 1.63
CA MET A 196 25.82 -4.84 0.25
C MET A 196 25.13 -3.48 0.14
N SER A 197 24.16 -3.19 0.98
CA SER A 197 23.51 -1.86 1.02
C SER A 197 24.45 -0.71 1.41
N ARG A 198 25.58 -1.02 2.07
CA ARG A 198 26.60 -0.03 2.41
C ARG A 198 27.72 0.09 1.35
N ILE A 199 28.11 -1.04 0.75
CA ILE A 199 29.24 -1.08 -0.20
C ILE A 199 28.78 -0.74 -1.62
N ARG A 200 27.57 -1.22 -2.02
CA ARG A 200 27.01 -1.06 -3.36
C ARG A 200 25.51 -0.76 -3.30
N PRO A 201 25.08 0.35 -2.64
CA PRO A 201 23.68 0.63 -2.34
C PRO A 201 22.80 0.62 -3.57
N ASN A 202 23.26 1.17 -4.68
CA ASN A 202 22.48 1.37 -5.92
C ASN A 202 22.67 0.24 -6.94
N SER A 203 23.52 -0.78 -6.63
CA SER A 203 23.66 -1.90 -7.55
C SER A 203 22.40 -2.78 -7.50
N LEU A 204 21.99 -3.26 -8.68
CA LEU A 204 20.81 -4.09 -8.82
C LEU A 204 21.00 -5.45 -8.15
N ILE A 205 19.92 -5.95 -7.57
CA ILE A 205 19.89 -7.30 -7.04
C ILE A 205 19.61 -8.25 -8.20
N PRO A 206 20.34 -9.36 -8.34
CA PRO A 206 20.11 -10.34 -9.40
C PRO A 206 18.86 -11.19 -9.11
N MET A 207 17.74 -10.52 -8.88
CA MET A 207 16.43 -11.13 -8.70
C MET A 207 15.54 -10.70 -9.87
N GLN A 208 15.43 -11.54 -10.87
CA GLN A 208 14.44 -11.32 -11.94
C GLN A 208 13.16 -12.05 -11.59
N SER A 209 12.05 -11.32 -11.63
CA SER A 209 10.72 -11.93 -11.67
C SER A 209 10.49 -12.44 -13.10
N ALA A 210 9.96 -13.64 -13.23
CA ALA A 210 9.53 -14.17 -14.52
C ALA A 210 8.29 -13.47 -15.09
N GLY A 211 7.70 -12.55 -14.34
CA GLY A 211 6.52 -11.78 -14.73
C GLY A 211 5.22 -12.58 -14.69
N GLY A 212 5.21 -13.75 -14.08
CA GLY A 212 4.03 -14.61 -14.00
C GLY A 212 2.82 -13.90 -13.39
N TYR A 213 3.02 -13.21 -12.27
CA TYR A 213 1.98 -12.38 -11.64
C TYR A 213 1.49 -11.26 -12.57
N GLY A 214 2.39 -10.49 -13.17
CA GLY A 214 1.99 -9.42 -14.09
C GLY A 214 1.19 -9.95 -15.28
N LYS A 215 1.56 -11.13 -15.81
CA LYS A 215 0.82 -11.80 -16.90
C LYS A 215 -0.54 -12.31 -16.43
N SER A 216 -0.69 -12.78 -15.20
CA SER A 216 -1.97 -13.28 -14.67
C SER A 216 -3.00 -12.18 -14.43
N ILE A 217 -2.59 -10.93 -14.26
CA ILE A 217 -3.50 -9.79 -14.03
C ILE A 217 -3.75 -8.93 -15.26
N SER A 218 -2.79 -8.87 -16.22
CA SER A 218 -2.85 -7.97 -17.37
C SER A 218 -3.80 -8.44 -18.47
N ALA A 219 -4.68 -7.54 -18.93
CA ALA A 219 -5.58 -7.77 -20.07
C ALA A 219 -4.83 -8.02 -21.39
N ASP A 220 -3.60 -7.53 -21.55
CA ASP A 220 -2.75 -7.84 -22.70
C ASP A 220 -2.24 -9.30 -22.72
N HIS A 221 -2.46 -10.04 -21.63
CA HIS A 221 -2.03 -11.41 -21.44
C HIS A 221 -3.19 -12.30 -20.96
N GLN A 222 -3.06 -12.97 -19.83
CA GLN A 222 -4.04 -13.94 -19.33
C GLN A 222 -4.98 -13.36 -18.26
N GLY A 223 -4.75 -12.11 -17.89
CA GLY A 223 -5.58 -11.38 -16.92
C GLY A 223 -6.71 -10.59 -17.59
N ARG A 224 -7.31 -9.70 -16.83
CA ARG A 224 -8.45 -8.89 -17.27
C ARG A 224 -8.33 -7.40 -16.93
N TRP A 225 -7.19 -6.98 -16.33
CA TRP A 225 -7.02 -5.62 -15.85
C TRP A 225 -6.15 -4.81 -16.79
N GLU A 226 -6.63 -3.62 -17.13
CA GLU A 226 -5.87 -2.62 -17.89
C GLU A 226 -5.15 -1.69 -16.93
N TYR A 227 -3.86 -1.44 -17.18
CA TYR A 227 -3.04 -0.53 -16.37
C TYR A 227 -1.81 -0.05 -17.13
N ASN A 228 -1.21 1.05 -16.66
CA ASN A 228 -0.01 1.62 -17.27
C ASN A 228 1.22 0.75 -16.98
N ARG A 229 1.79 0.19 -18.07
CA ARG A 229 2.93 -0.73 -18.01
C ARG A 229 4.25 -0.04 -17.65
N THR A 230 4.33 1.26 -17.79
CA THR A 230 5.48 2.04 -17.31
C THR A 230 5.48 2.12 -15.79
N PHE A 231 4.30 2.29 -15.17
CA PHE A 231 4.16 2.37 -13.72
C PHE A 231 4.18 0.99 -13.06
N LYS A 232 3.66 -0.04 -13.76
CA LYS A 232 3.57 -1.42 -13.28
C LYS A 232 4.02 -2.39 -14.39
N PRO A 233 5.35 -2.58 -14.60
CA PRO A 233 5.87 -3.57 -15.56
C PRO A 233 5.48 -4.99 -15.14
N LEU A 234 5.34 -5.92 -16.09
CA LEU A 234 4.99 -7.33 -15.81
C LEU A 234 5.94 -8.00 -14.82
N ALA A 235 7.24 -7.76 -14.99
CA ALA A 235 8.29 -8.31 -14.13
C ALA A 235 8.57 -7.46 -12.88
N GLY A 236 7.87 -6.31 -12.76
CA GLY A 236 8.19 -5.28 -11.77
C GLY A 236 9.42 -4.47 -12.15
N HIS A 237 9.67 -3.39 -11.42
CA HIS A 237 10.86 -2.56 -11.56
C HIS A 237 12.08 -3.24 -10.92
N ASP A 238 13.26 -2.89 -11.39
CA ASP A 238 14.52 -3.32 -10.79
C ASP A 238 14.63 -2.90 -9.33
N LYS A 239 15.33 -3.71 -8.55
CA LYS A 239 15.50 -3.55 -7.12
C LYS A 239 16.98 -3.42 -6.79
N ASN A 240 17.33 -2.53 -5.86
CA ASN A 240 18.69 -2.36 -5.39
C ASN A 240 18.85 -2.83 -3.93
N TRP A 241 20.11 -2.96 -3.48
CA TRP A 241 20.41 -3.44 -2.14
C TRP A 241 19.96 -2.48 -1.04
N ARG A 242 19.93 -1.17 -1.32
CA ARG A 242 19.45 -0.15 -0.37
C ARG A 242 17.98 -0.40 -0.03
N TRP A 243 17.16 -0.51 -1.06
CA TRP A 243 15.74 -0.79 -0.91
C TRP A 243 15.48 -2.13 -0.19
N LEU A 244 16.17 -3.21 -0.59
CA LEU A 244 15.98 -4.52 0.06
C LEU A 244 16.34 -4.47 1.54
N ASN A 245 17.39 -3.73 1.91
CA ASN A 245 17.76 -3.56 3.31
C ASN A 245 16.67 -2.82 4.10
N ALA A 246 16.08 -1.77 3.52
CA ALA A 246 14.96 -1.06 4.15
C ALA A 246 13.75 -1.98 4.42
N ILE A 247 13.39 -2.83 3.44
CA ILE A 247 12.35 -3.86 3.60
C ILE A 247 12.69 -4.81 4.75
N ILE A 248 13.91 -5.38 4.75
CA ILE A 248 14.34 -6.34 5.78
C ILE A 248 14.31 -5.72 7.19
N VAL A 249 14.75 -4.48 7.32
CA VAL A 249 14.70 -3.74 8.60
C VAL A 249 13.27 -3.56 9.07
N GLY A 250 12.36 -3.16 8.17
CA GLY A 250 10.93 -3.05 8.47
C GLY A 250 10.31 -4.38 8.92
N GLN A 251 10.58 -5.46 8.20
CA GLN A 251 10.09 -6.80 8.54
C GLN A 251 10.67 -7.32 9.87
N GLN A 252 11.93 -7.03 10.17
CA GLN A 252 12.52 -7.33 11.47
C GLN A 252 11.83 -6.58 12.63
N ARG A 253 11.36 -5.36 12.38
CA ARG A 253 10.57 -4.60 13.38
C ARG A 253 9.23 -5.29 13.61
N VAL A 254 8.51 -5.68 12.55
CA VAL A 254 7.25 -6.44 12.65
C VAL A 254 7.47 -7.76 13.43
N SER A 255 8.52 -8.51 13.11
CA SER A 255 8.80 -9.81 13.75
C SER A 255 9.08 -9.73 15.27
N ARG A 256 9.43 -8.55 15.79
CA ARG A 256 9.62 -8.30 17.23
C ARG A 256 8.31 -7.98 17.96
N GLY A 257 7.23 -7.86 17.20
CA GLY A 257 5.92 -7.41 17.68
C GLY A 257 5.78 -5.90 17.57
N ILE A 258 4.70 -5.50 16.93
CA ILE A 258 4.22 -4.12 16.83
C ILE A 258 2.74 -4.11 17.21
N ASP A 259 2.17 -2.93 17.37
CA ASP A 259 0.74 -2.78 17.58
C ASP A 259 0.22 -1.65 16.69
N THR A 260 -0.62 -1.99 15.72
CA THR A 260 -1.24 -1.01 14.82
C THR A 260 -2.14 -0.01 15.55
N GLY A 261 -2.56 -0.31 16.78
CA GLY A 261 -3.41 0.55 17.59
C GLY A 261 -4.86 0.66 17.11
N VAL A 262 -5.19 -0.03 16.02
CA VAL A 262 -6.55 -0.03 15.43
C VAL A 262 -6.96 -1.45 15.04
N PRO A 263 -8.26 -1.75 14.98
CA PRO A 263 -8.75 -2.98 14.39
C PRO A 263 -8.15 -3.19 13.00
N THR A 264 -7.54 -4.36 12.79
CA THR A 264 -6.79 -4.66 11.57
C THR A 264 -7.24 -5.97 10.96
N LEU A 265 -7.69 -5.93 9.70
CA LEU A 265 -8.02 -7.10 8.90
C LEU A 265 -6.91 -7.37 7.90
N VAL A 266 -6.36 -8.58 7.89
CA VAL A 266 -5.41 -9.05 6.87
C VAL A 266 -6.14 -10.01 5.93
N LEU A 267 -6.21 -9.66 4.65
CA LEU A 267 -6.72 -10.52 3.58
C LEU A 267 -5.55 -11.09 2.79
N HIS A 268 -5.60 -12.35 2.43
CA HIS A 268 -4.60 -13.01 1.58
C HIS A 268 -5.20 -14.19 0.83
N SER A 269 -4.54 -14.69 -0.20
CA SER A 269 -4.93 -15.93 -0.87
C SER A 269 -4.85 -17.13 0.09
N ASP A 270 -5.69 -18.13 -0.11
CA ASP A 270 -5.63 -19.40 0.61
C ASP A 270 -4.44 -20.27 0.19
N ASN A 271 -3.84 -20.00 -0.99
CA ASN A 271 -2.75 -20.77 -1.55
C ASN A 271 -1.69 -19.88 -2.19
N TYR A 272 -0.47 -20.42 -2.37
CA TYR A 272 0.62 -19.73 -3.05
C TYR A 272 1.44 -20.64 -3.96
N LEU A 273 2.04 -20.04 -5.01
CA LEU A 273 2.98 -20.70 -5.93
C LEU A 273 4.05 -19.70 -6.37
N LEU A 274 5.20 -19.70 -5.68
CA LEU A 274 6.24 -18.68 -5.87
C LEU A 274 7.13 -18.92 -7.09
N GLY A 275 7.58 -17.83 -7.72
CA GLY A 275 8.77 -17.81 -8.58
C GLY A 275 8.63 -18.46 -9.94
N SER A 276 7.44 -18.55 -10.51
CA SER A 276 7.23 -19.20 -11.81
C SER A 276 6.97 -18.21 -12.94
N ASP A 277 7.26 -18.67 -14.18
CA ASP A 277 6.59 -18.16 -15.37
C ASP A 277 5.10 -18.42 -15.26
N TYR A 278 4.30 -17.71 -16.08
CA TYR A 278 2.86 -17.90 -16.04
C TYR A 278 2.47 -19.35 -16.31
N THR A 279 1.65 -19.87 -15.41
CA THR A 279 0.87 -21.11 -15.58
C THR A 279 -0.59 -20.83 -15.21
N PRO A 280 -1.57 -21.62 -15.68
CA PRO A 280 -2.99 -21.41 -15.34
C PRO A 280 -3.28 -21.40 -13.83
N GLU A 281 -2.50 -22.09 -13.03
CA GLU A 281 -2.61 -22.13 -11.56
C GLU A 281 -2.39 -20.75 -10.96
N LEU A 282 -1.52 -19.91 -11.56
CA LEU A 282 -1.24 -18.55 -11.09
C LEU A 282 -2.45 -17.61 -11.16
N SER A 283 -3.53 -18.01 -11.83
CA SER A 283 -4.79 -17.26 -11.85
C SER A 283 -5.65 -17.44 -10.59
N ARG A 284 -5.21 -18.26 -9.63
CA ARG A 284 -5.98 -18.64 -8.43
C ARG A 284 -5.15 -18.75 -7.15
N VAL A 285 -3.92 -18.28 -7.16
CA VAL A 285 -3.01 -18.34 -6.01
C VAL A 285 -2.20 -17.06 -5.88
N ASP A 286 -1.64 -16.80 -4.71
CA ASP A 286 -0.61 -15.78 -4.57
C ASP A 286 0.70 -16.29 -5.20
N SER A 287 1.17 -15.61 -6.25
CA SER A 287 2.41 -15.96 -6.94
C SER A 287 3.61 -15.12 -6.51
N VAL A 288 3.43 -14.29 -5.50
CA VAL A 288 4.43 -13.32 -5.02
C VAL A 288 4.86 -13.64 -3.58
N LEU A 289 3.90 -13.95 -2.70
CA LEU A 289 4.13 -14.15 -1.27
C LEU A 289 3.71 -15.55 -0.80
N ASN A 290 4.35 -16.04 0.25
CA ASN A 290 3.91 -17.23 0.98
C ASN A 290 2.78 -16.85 1.94
N THR A 291 1.57 -17.34 1.69
CA THR A 291 0.36 -17.00 2.42
C THR A 291 0.34 -17.49 3.86
N GLU A 292 0.98 -18.63 4.14
CA GLU A 292 1.14 -19.14 5.51
C GLU A 292 1.98 -18.17 6.36
N GLN A 293 3.03 -17.59 5.77
CA GLN A 293 3.86 -16.61 6.46
C GLN A 293 3.12 -15.27 6.68
N ILE A 294 2.19 -14.90 5.80
CA ILE A 294 1.31 -13.73 6.02
C ILE A 294 0.41 -13.99 7.23
N ALA A 295 -0.22 -15.18 7.27
CA ALA A 295 -1.09 -15.55 8.38
C ALA A 295 -0.33 -15.58 9.72
N ASP A 296 0.85 -16.22 9.77
CA ASP A 296 1.71 -16.27 10.96
C ASP A 296 2.11 -14.85 11.42
N ALA A 297 2.49 -13.98 10.48
CA ALA A 297 2.92 -12.63 10.79
C ALA A 297 1.81 -11.72 11.33
N THR A 298 0.55 -12.04 11.05
CA THR A 298 -0.60 -11.27 11.58
C THR A 298 -0.61 -11.25 13.11
N ALA A 299 -0.15 -12.32 13.77
CA ALA A 299 -0.05 -12.37 15.23
C ALA A 299 0.93 -11.33 15.83
N HIS A 300 1.79 -10.72 15.01
CA HIS A 300 2.74 -9.70 15.44
C HIS A 300 2.23 -8.25 15.25
N LEU A 301 0.97 -8.05 14.82
CA LEU A 301 0.39 -6.74 14.53
C LEU A 301 -0.44 -6.14 15.68
N GLY A 302 -0.46 -6.81 16.83
CA GLY A 302 -1.25 -6.40 18.00
C GLY A 302 -2.52 -7.22 18.19
N PRO A 303 -3.23 -7.00 19.33
CA PRO A 303 -4.34 -7.87 19.76
C PRO A 303 -5.62 -7.72 18.91
N GLN A 304 -5.73 -6.66 18.12
CA GLN A 304 -6.91 -6.39 17.30
C GLN A 304 -6.72 -6.81 15.83
N ALA A 305 -5.61 -7.51 15.52
CA ALA A 305 -5.35 -8.00 14.18
C ALA A 305 -5.93 -9.41 13.98
N ARG A 306 -6.57 -9.61 12.84
CA ARG A 306 -7.06 -10.91 12.38
C ARG A 306 -6.78 -11.12 10.91
N ASN A 307 -6.59 -12.36 10.47
CA ASN A 307 -6.44 -12.68 9.06
C ASN A 307 -7.61 -13.51 8.55
N VAL A 308 -7.88 -13.37 7.25
CA VAL A 308 -8.86 -14.15 6.50
C VAL A 308 -8.23 -14.57 5.18
N ALA A 309 -8.21 -15.89 4.94
CA ALA A 309 -7.80 -16.47 3.67
C ALA A 309 -8.96 -16.42 2.67
N ILE A 310 -8.69 -15.93 1.47
CA ILE A 310 -9.66 -15.81 0.38
C ILE A 310 -9.38 -16.93 -0.65
N PRO A 311 -10.25 -17.93 -0.76
CA PRO A 311 -10.08 -19.03 -1.70
C PRO A 311 -9.96 -18.56 -3.14
N GLY A 312 -8.90 -19.02 -3.83
CA GLY A 312 -8.67 -18.68 -5.23
C GLY A 312 -8.27 -17.24 -5.51
N ALA A 313 -7.86 -16.48 -4.48
CA ALA A 313 -7.42 -15.10 -4.68
C ALA A 313 -5.99 -15.03 -5.25
N LEU A 314 -5.72 -13.94 -5.96
CA LEU A 314 -4.39 -13.52 -6.41
C LEU A 314 -3.62 -12.81 -5.27
N HIS A 315 -2.38 -12.41 -5.55
CA HIS A 315 -1.58 -11.59 -4.64
C HIS A 315 -2.27 -10.28 -4.28
N ASP A 316 -2.81 -9.52 -5.25
CA ASP A 316 -3.80 -8.47 -4.96
C ASP A 316 -5.18 -9.14 -4.95
N VAL A 317 -5.77 -9.31 -3.77
CA VAL A 317 -7.06 -10.01 -3.62
C VAL A 317 -8.19 -9.30 -4.39
N TYR A 318 -8.06 -7.99 -4.58
CA TYR A 318 -9.05 -7.21 -5.34
C TYR A 318 -8.84 -7.27 -6.86
N LEU A 319 -7.77 -7.91 -7.34
CA LEU A 319 -7.58 -8.20 -8.76
C LEU A 319 -7.95 -9.63 -9.15
N SER A 320 -8.51 -10.39 -8.22
CA SER A 320 -8.87 -11.80 -8.37
C SER A 320 -10.06 -12.02 -9.31
N ALA A 321 -10.36 -13.28 -9.62
CA ALA A 321 -11.59 -13.69 -10.33
C ALA A 321 -12.85 -13.26 -9.55
N PRO A 322 -14.03 -13.13 -10.21
CA PRO A 322 -15.23 -12.54 -9.62
C PRO A 322 -15.59 -13.10 -8.25
N GLU A 323 -15.58 -14.43 -8.09
CA GLU A 323 -15.98 -15.09 -6.84
C GLU A 323 -15.05 -14.74 -5.68
N ALA A 324 -13.72 -14.74 -5.92
CA ALA A 324 -12.73 -14.38 -4.91
C ALA A 324 -12.75 -12.87 -4.63
N LEU A 325 -12.95 -12.06 -5.66
CA LEU A 325 -13.11 -10.60 -5.55
C LEU A 325 -14.34 -10.23 -4.69
N ASP A 326 -15.50 -10.82 -4.97
CA ASP A 326 -16.73 -10.57 -4.21
C ASP A 326 -16.54 -10.99 -2.74
N ARG A 327 -15.86 -12.11 -2.51
CA ARG A 327 -15.55 -12.54 -1.15
C ARG A 327 -14.61 -11.58 -0.45
N ALA A 328 -13.56 -11.09 -1.10
CA ALA A 328 -12.66 -10.10 -0.53
C ALA A 328 -13.40 -8.81 -0.13
N PHE A 329 -14.30 -8.32 -0.96
CA PHE A 329 -15.14 -7.17 -0.62
C PHE A 329 -16.09 -7.47 0.54
N ASN A 330 -16.76 -8.62 0.53
CA ASN A 330 -17.68 -8.99 1.60
C ASN A 330 -16.97 -9.06 2.96
N GLU A 331 -15.80 -9.70 3.04
CA GLU A 331 -14.99 -9.74 4.27
C GLU A 331 -14.54 -8.33 4.71
N THR A 332 -14.16 -7.49 3.75
CA THR A 332 -13.79 -6.09 4.01
C THR A 332 -14.94 -5.32 4.64
N PHE A 333 -16.11 -5.30 4.00
CA PHE A 333 -17.22 -4.46 4.48
C PHE A 333 -17.92 -5.04 5.70
N GLN A 334 -17.97 -6.36 5.87
CA GLN A 334 -18.38 -6.97 7.12
C GLN A 334 -17.48 -6.55 8.28
N PHE A 335 -16.16 -6.55 8.06
CA PHE A 335 -15.22 -6.07 9.07
C PHE A 335 -15.43 -4.58 9.38
N LEU A 336 -15.51 -3.73 8.37
CA LEU A 336 -15.69 -2.29 8.56
C LEU A 336 -17.01 -1.94 9.25
N ALA A 337 -18.08 -2.68 8.99
CA ALA A 337 -19.37 -2.52 9.70
C ALA A 337 -19.25 -2.85 11.21
N THR A 338 -18.35 -3.76 11.61
CA THR A 338 -18.13 -4.06 13.03
C THR A 338 -17.33 -2.98 13.75
N VAL A 339 -16.50 -2.23 13.03
CA VAL A 339 -15.61 -1.20 13.58
C VAL A 339 -16.28 0.17 13.64
N ASN A 340 -17.13 0.47 12.66
CA ASN A 340 -17.84 1.75 12.51
C ASN A 340 -19.37 1.56 12.66
N PRO A 341 -19.89 1.15 13.83
CA PRO A 341 -21.30 0.79 13.98
C PRO A 341 -22.29 1.95 13.87
N GLY A 342 -21.81 3.19 13.63
CA GLY A 342 -22.65 4.40 13.61
C GLY A 342 -23.32 4.75 12.29
N ASP A 343 -22.96 4.08 11.17
CA ASP A 343 -23.44 4.45 9.82
C ASP A 343 -24.44 3.45 9.20
N SER A 344 -24.88 2.44 9.97
CA SER A 344 -25.83 1.39 9.50
C SER A 344 -27.30 1.78 9.64
N SER A 345 -27.61 3.06 9.78
CA SER A 345 -28.99 3.55 9.82
C SER A 345 -29.38 4.25 8.51
N LYS A 346 -29.60 3.45 7.45
CA LYS A 346 -30.43 3.84 6.32
C LYS A 346 -31.42 2.73 5.98
#